data_df9a81e580770a10dc8c2d9a1f1f02a2
#
_entry.id   df9a81e580770a10dc8c2d9a1f1f02a2
#
_cell.length_a   1.000
_cell.length_b   1.000
_cell.length_c   1.000
_cell.angle_alpha   90.00
_cell.angle_beta   90.00
_cell.angle_gamma   90.00
#
_symmetry.space_group_name_H-M   'P 1'
#
loop_
_entity.id
_entity.type
_entity.pdbx_description
1 polymer ?
#
loop_
_entity_poly.entity_id
_entity_poly.type
_entity_poly.pdbx_seq_one_letter_code
_entity_poly.pdbx_strand_id
1 'polypeptide(L)'
;MSFSADFSIPNTTNAFGYIPTEANYIKPFKRPLSSISPTIVEFPNGTVYISHASAGGSRIITEVAQHLWHVLDQNLTSAESLAQPRMHDQLSPNTVYFEYASAFQHVEGYNNETTAFMKSIGVNIAFVAPGSTTAQALRRLGNGTFEAAGDPRQLNSAGYAI
;
A
#
# COMPACT_ATOMS: atom_id res chain seq x y z
N MET A 1 11.32 4.58 -11.43
CA MET A 1 10.63 3.48 -12.13
C MET A 1 10.91 3.62 -13.63
N SER A 2 11.20 2.53 -14.30
CA SER A 2 11.29 2.54 -15.76
C SER A 2 9.88 2.48 -16.34
N PHE A 3 9.44 3.50 -17.05
CA PHE A 3 8.12 3.52 -17.71
C PHE A 3 7.85 2.29 -18.58
N SER A 4 8.90 1.64 -19.09
CA SER A 4 8.75 0.42 -19.90
C SER A 4 8.27 -0.79 -19.09
N ALA A 5 8.52 -0.85 -17.79
CA ALA A 5 8.10 -1.98 -16.95
C ALA A 5 6.59 -2.01 -16.64
N ASP A 6 5.90 -0.88 -16.81
CA ASP A 6 4.46 -0.77 -16.58
C ASP A 6 3.62 -1.07 -17.81
N PHE A 7 4.24 -1.20 -18.99
CA PHE A 7 3.55 -1.67 -20.20
C PHE A 7 3.45 -3.21 -20.22
N SER A 8 2.37 -3.70 -20.79
CA SER A 8 2.21 -5.14 -21.05
C SER A 8 3.12 -5.59 -22.18
N ILE A 9 3.74 -6.74 -22.01
CA ILE A 9 4.52 -7.44 -23.04
C ILE A 9 3.67 -8.60 -23.56
N PRO A 10 3.47 -8.76 -24.88
CA PRO A 10 2.68 -9.87 -25.44
C PRO A 10 3.13 -11.23 -24.89
N ASN A 11 2.18 -12.07 -24.52
CA ASN A 11 2.38 -13.42 -24.03
C ASN A 11 3.24 -13.56 -22.76
N THR A 12 3.41 -12.48 -21.99
CA THR A 12 4.22 -12.48 -20.76
C THR A 12 3.44 -11.87 -19.63
N THR A 13 3.21 -12.63 -18.56
CA THR A 13 2.66 -12.13 -17.30
C THR A 13 3.71 -11.22 -16.64
N ASN A 14 3.27 -10.07 -16.11
CA ASN A 14 4.19 -9.16 -15.43
C ASN A 14 4.58 -9.65 -14.01
N ALA A 15 5.50 -8.92 -13.36
CA ALA A 15 5.98 -9.26 -12.02
C ALA A 15 4.90 -9.27 -10.93
N PHE A 16 3.73 -8.70 -11.19
CA PHE A 16 2.59 -8.65 -10.26
C PHE A 16 1.53 -9.73 -10.55
N GLY A 17 1.76 -10.59 -11.55
CA GLY A 17 0.83 -11.65 -11.92
C GLY A 17 -0.27 -11.24 -12.89
N TYR A 18 -0.25 -10.01 -13.41
CA TYR A 18 -1.25 -9.57 -14.39
C TYR A 18 -0.99 -10.14 -15.78
N ILE A 19 -2.04 -10.66 -16.40
CA ILE A 19 -2.04 -11.12 -17.79
C ILE A 19 -1.89 -9.89 -18.71
N PRO A 20 -1.10 -9.98 -19.78
CA PRO A 20 -0.91 -8.88 -20.70
C PRO A 20 -2.22 -8.54 -21.43
N THR A 21 -2.44 -7.25 -21.63
CA THR A 21 -3.57 -6.76 -22.42
C THR A 21 -3.06 -5.89 -23.57
N GLU A 22 -3.66 -6.03 -24.74
CA GLU A 22 -3.32 -5.21 -25.91
C GLU A 22 -3.54 -3.72 -25.63
N ALA A 23 -4.54 -3.41 -24.82
CA ALA A 23 -4.84 -2.04 -24.39
C ALA A 23 -3.66 -1.39 -23.65
N ASN A 24 -2.75 -2.15 -23.06
CA ASN A 24 -1.56 -1.66 -22.36
C ASN A 24 -0.24 -1.94 -23.08
N TYR A 25 -0.25 -2.34 -24.35
CA TYR A 25 0.98 -2.47 -25.12
C TYR A 25 1.60 -1.10 -25.41
N ILE A 26 2.94 -1.07 -25.47
CA ILE A 26 3.69 0.15 -25.77
C ILE A 26 3.35 0.67 -27.17
N LYS A 27 3.00 1.95 -27.24
CA LYS A 27 2.73 2.69 -28.51
C LYS A 27 3.23 4.13 -28.35
N PRO A 28 3.59 4.82 -29.44
CA PRO A 28 3.93 6.24 -29.38
C PRO A 28 2.84 7.08 -28.67
N PHE A 29 3.26 8.01 -27.82
CA PHE A 29 2.40 8.91 -27.05
C PHE A 29 1.47 8.24 -26.03
N LYS A 30 1.62 6.97 -25.78
CA LYS A 30 0.83 6.22 -24.80
C LYS A 30 1.47 6.23 -23.42
N ARG A 31 0.66 6.44 -22.38
CA ARG A 31 1.03 6.25 -20.99
C ARG A 31 0.75 4.80 -20.57
N PRO A 32 1.62 4.18 -19.76
CA PRO A 32 1.34 2.85 -19.21
C PRO A 32 0.24 2.91 -18.15
N LEU A 33 -0.32 1.75 -17.83
CA LEU A 33 -1.14 1.58 -16.63
C LEU A 33 -0.27 1.85 -15.39
N SER A 34 -0.82 2.55 -14.40
CA SER A 34 -0.12 2.85 -13.15
C SER A 34 -1.01 2.56 -11.94
N SER A 35 -0.41 2.02 -10.88
CA SER A 35 -1.04 1.83 -9.56
C SER A 35 -0.72 2.97 -8.59
N ILE A 36 -0.06 4.04 -9.04
CA ILE A 36 0.24 5.20 -8.21
C ILE A 36 -1.06 5.82 -7.71
N SER A 37 -1.19 5.92 -6.39
CA SER A 37 -2.40 6.38 -5.70
C SER A 37 -2.07 7.42 -4.62
N PRO A 38 -1.39 8.55 -4.97
CA PRO A 38 -1.14 9.60 -4.00
C PRO A 38 -2.49 10.19 -3.56
N THR A 39 -2.64 10.38 -2.25
CA THR A 39 -3.92 10.82 -1.69
C THR A 39 -3.73 12.03 -0.80
N ILE A 40 -4.58 13.02 -0.98
CA ILE A 40 -4.72 14.17 -0.09
C ILE A 40 -6.16 14.18 0.43
N VAL A 41 -6.32 14.21 1.75
CA VAL A 41 -7.61 14.37 2.42
C VAL A 41 -7.67 15.76 2.99
N GLU A 42 -8.77 16.45 2.77
CA GLU A 42 -9.00 17.80 3.26
C GLU A 42 -10.22 17.84 4.20
N PHE A 43 -10.19 18.76 5.14
CA PHE A 43 -11.39 19.16 5.89
C PHE A 43 -12.36 19.93 4.98
N PRO A 44 -13.66 20.04 5.36
CA PRO A 44 -14.64 20.79 4.57
C PRO A 44 -14.27 22.26 4.30
N ASN A 45 -13.38 22.83 5.07
CA ASN A 45 -12.87 24.19 4.89
C ASN A 45 -11.65 24.29 3.95
N GLY A 46 -11.27 23.19 3.28
CA GLY A 46 -10.14 23.13 2.36
C GLY A 46 -8.76 22.99 3.02
N THR A 47 -8.71 22.84 4.35
CA THR A 47 -7.44 22.60 5.05
C THR A 47 -7.01 21.16 4.89
N VAL A 48 -5.76 20.92 4.50
CA VAL A 48 -5.20 19.58 4.37
C VAL A 48 -5.22 18.87 5.73
N TYR A 49 -5.77 17.67 5.76
CA TYR A 49 -5.76 16.78 6.92
C TYR A 49 -4.68 15.70 6.79
N ILE A 50 -4.66 14.96 5.69
CA ILE A 50 -3.68 13.89 5.42
C ILE A 50 -3.09 14.10 4.02
N SER A 51 -1.78 13.89 3.91
CA SER A 51 -1.11 13.63 2.63
C SER A 51 -0.37 12.30 2.75
N HIS A 52 -0.69 11.36 1.88
CA HIS A 52 -0.18 10.00 1.94
C HIS A 52 0.18 9.46 0.56
N ALA A 53 1.30 8.76 0.48
CA ALA A 53 1.74 8.08 -0.72
C ALA A 53 2.56 6.84 -0.38
N SER A 54 2.58 5.89 -1.32
CA SER A 54 3.24 4.60 -1.18
C SER A 54 4.01 4.23 -2.45
N ALA A 55 4.97 3.32 -2.30
CA ALA A 55 5.69 2.65 -3.37
C ALA A 55 5.60 1.15 -3.21
N GLY A 56 5.49 0.37 -4.33
CA GLY A 56 5.39 -1.10 -4.25
C GLY A 56 4.53 -1.74 -5.34
N GLY A 57 4.37 -1.09 -6.49
CA GLY A 57 3.62 -1.60 -7.63
C GLY A 57 2.14 -1.74 -7.34
N SER A 58 1.52 -2.88 -7.70
CA SER A 58 0.07 -3.10 -7.50
C SER A 58 -0.37 -3.02 -6.05
N ARG A 59 0.52 -3.28 -5.10
CA ARG A 59 0.25 -3.24 -3.67
C ARG A 59 0.05 -1.83 -3.12
N ILE A 60 0.42 -0.79 -3.86
CA ILE A 60 0.22 0.62 -3.48
C ILE A 60 -1.25 0.89 -3.16
N ILE A 61 -2.17 0.40 -4.00
CA ILE A 61 -3.61 0.67 -3.86
C ILE A 61 -4.15 0.17 -2.51
N THR A 62 -3.81 -1.07 -2.15
CA THR A 62 -4.30 -1.67 -0.90
C THR A 62 -3.60 -1.09 0.33
N GLU A 63 -2.34 -0.70 0.22
CA GLU A 63 -1.64 -0.01 1.30
C GLU A 63 -2.28 1.34 1.59
N VAL A 64 -2.49 2.17 0.57
CA VAL A 64 -3.14 3.49 0.72
C VAL A 64 -4.54 3.35 1.34
N ALA A 65 -5.33 2.38 0.87
CA ALA A 65 -6.66 2.13 1.41
C ALA A 65 -6.63 1.73 2.89
N GLN A 66 -5.70 0.84 3.29
CA GLN A 66 -5.56 0.41 4.69
C GLN A 66 -5.08 1.56 5.59
N HIS A 67 -4.11 2.36 5.13
CA HIS A 67 -3.66 3.52 5.90
C HIS A 67 -4.79 4.52 6.15
N LEU A 68 -5.55 4.87 5.12
CA LEU A 68 -6.69 5.77 5.26
C LEU A 68 -7.74 5.21 6.21
N TRP A 69 -8.07 3.93 6.11
CA TRP A 69 -9.00 3.27 7.03
C TRP A 69 -8.50 3.31 8.48
N HIS A 70 -7.24 2.99 8.72
CA HIS A 70 -6.65 3.05 10.06
C HIS A 70 -6.72 4.46 10.67
N VAL A 71 -6.38 5.48 9.89
CA VAL A 71 -6.31 6.86 10.41
C VAL A 71 -7.68 7.51 10.50
N LEU A 72 -8.56 7.31 9.51
CA LEU A 72 -9.85 8.00 9.43
C LEU A 72 -10.94 7.31 10.27
N ASP A 73 -10.91 5.98 10.36
CA ASP A 73 -11.97 5.17 10.98
C ASP A 73 -11.54 4.63 12.35
N GLN A 74 -10.30 4.15 12.47
CA GLN A 74 -9.80 3.57 13.72
C GLN A 74 -9.04 4.57 14.60
N ASN A 75 -8.85 5.82 14.15
CA ASN A 75 -8.12 6.88 14.87
C ASN A 75 -6.66 6.55 15.24
N LEU A 76 -6.00 5.67 14.50
CA LEU A 76 -4.58 5.43 14.68
C LEU A 76 -3.77 6.66 14.27
N THR A 77 -2.63 6.87 14.89
CA THR A 77 -1.62 7.80 14.39
C THR A 77 -1.05 7.30 13.06
N SER A 78 -0.44 8.18 12.27
CA SER A 78 0.20 7.76 11.01
C SER A 78 1.31 6.73 11.26
N ALA A 79 2.09 6.90 12.33
CA ALA A 79 3.15 5.96 12.70
C ALA A 79 2.59 4.58 13.09
N GLU A 80 1.55 4.54 13.93
CA GLU A 80 0.88 3.30 14.30
C GLU A 80 0.26 2.61 13.09
N SER A 81 -0.38 3.35 12.20
CA SER A 81 -0.96 2.81 10.98
C SER A 81 0.10 2.21 10.06
N LEU A 82 1.23 2.90 9.85
CA LEU A 82 2.30 2.40 9.01
C LEU A 82 2.99 1.15 9.59
N ALA A 83 2.95 0.97 10.92
CA ALA A 83 3.46 -0.22 11.58
C ALA A 83 2.52 -1.43 11.51
N GLN A 84 1.23 -1.23 11.19
CA GLN A 84 0.28 -2.34 11.06
C GLN A 84 0.70 -3.33 9.97
N PRO A 85 0.44 -4.64 10.13
CA PRO A 85 0.65 -5.61 9.07
C PRO A 85 -0.28 -5.31 7.89
N ARG A 86 0.21 -5.55 6.69
CA ARG A 86 -0.54 -5.29 5.45
C ARG A 86 -1.07 -6.56 4.82
N MET A 87 -2.21 -6.43 4.18
CA MET A 87 -2.74 -7.44 3.28
C MET A 87 -2.88 -6.85 1.88
N HIS A 88 -2.83 -7.72 0.88
CA HIS A 88 -3.02 -7.34 -0.50
C HIS A 88 -3.85 -8.37 -1.25
N ASP A 89 -4.90 -7.91 -1.91
CA ASP A 89 -5.68 -8.66 -2.88
C ASP A 89 -5.82 -7.81 -4.15
N GLN A 90 -5.62 -8.43 -5.28
CA GLN A 90 -5.77 -7.79 -6.60
C GLN A 90 -6.65 -8.60 -7.56
N LEU A 91 -7.42 -9.59 -7.05
CA LEU A 91 -8.34 -10.50 -7.75
C LEU A 91 -7.65 -11.48 -8.70
N SER A 92 -6.61 -11.09 -9.36
CA SER A 92 -5.84 -11.96 -10.28
C SER A 92 -4.33 -11.78 -10.03
N PRO A 93 -3.62 -12.82 -9.56
CA PRO A 93 -4.16 -14.14 -9.19
C PRO A 93 -5.14 -14.07 -8.00
N ASN A 94 -6.08 -15.02 -7.90
CA ASN A 94 -7.03 -15.11 -6.80
C ASN A 94 -6.33 -15.59 -5.51
N THR A 95 -5.59 -14.70 -4.88
CA THR A 95 -4.80 -14.98 -3.68
C THR A 95 -4.64 -13.70 -2.85
N VAL A 96 -5.01 -13.78 -1.59
CA VAL A 96 -4.73 -12.70 -0.62
C VAL A 96 -3.36 -12.93 0.00
N TYR A 97 -2.52 -11.92 -0.06
CA TYR A 97 -1.18 -11.92 0.54
C TYR A 97 -1.22 -11.19 1.88
N PHE A 98 -0.75 -11.84 2.92
CA PHE A 98 -0.61 -11.27 4.26
C PHE A 98 0.86 -11.12 4.62
N GLU A 99 1.22 -10.02 5.26
CA GLU A 99 2.55 -9.89 5.85
C GLU A 99 2.67 -10.76 7.10
N TYR A 100 3.80 -11.48 7.22
CA TYR A 100 4.16 -12.14 8.46
C TYR A 100 4.90 -11.20 9.40
N ALA A 101 4.97 -11.54 10.70
CA ALA A 101 5.66 -10.74 11.70
C ALA A 101 7.15 -10.58 11.38
N SER A 102 7.69 -9.41 11.61
CA SER A 102 9.11 -9.11 11.49
C SER A 102 9.58 -8.23 12.63
N ALA A 103 10.31 -8.81 13.56
CA ALA A 103 10.91 -8.08 14.68
C ALA A 103 11.92 -7.02 14.19
N PHE A 104 12.62 -7.30 13.11
CA PHE A 104 13.59 -6.39 12.51
C PHE A 104 12.96 -5.12 11.94
N GLN A 105 11.74 -5.21 11.44
CA GLN A 105 11.00 -4.09 10.84
C GLN A 105 9.90 -3.55 11.77
N HIS A 106 9.85 -4.05 13.01
CA HIS A 106 8.83 -3.67 14.00
C HIS A 106 7.39 -3.80 13.45
N VAL A 107 7.13 -4.85 12.68
CA VAL A 107 5.83 -5.16 12.11
C VAL A 107 5.28 -6.42 12.77
N GLU A 108 4.07 -6.34 13.31
CA GLU A 108 3.31 -7.50 13.75
C GLU A 108 2.71 -8.21 12.53
N GLY A 109 2.57 -9.53 12.59
CA GLY A 109 1.89 -10.30 11.55
C GLY A 109 0.38 -10.32 11.77
N TYR A 110 -0.37 -10.68 10.73
CA TYR A 110 -1.79 -10.97 10.90
C TYR A 110 -1.99 -12.18 11.81
N ASN A 111 -3.06 -12.11 12.64
CA ASN A 111 -3.39 -13.20 13.53
C ASN A 111 -3.94 -14.42 12.77
N ASN A 112 -3.83 -15.60 13.40
CA ASN A 112 -4.28 -16.85 12.80
C ASN A 112 -5.81 -16.93 12.62
N GLU A 113 -6.59 -16.20 13.41
CA GLU A 113 -8.06 -16.20 13.33
C GLU A 113 -8.52 -15.56 12.02
N THR A 114 -7.99 -14.38 11.68
CA THR A 114 -8.30 -13.70 10.41
C THR A 114 -7.97 -14.59 9.21
N THR A 115 -6.78 -15.17 9.19
CA THR A 115 -6.35 -16.01 8.06
C THR A 115 -7.11 -17.33 8.00
N ALA A 116 -7.47 -17.93 9.15
CA ALA A 116 -8.30 -19.14 9.19
C ALA A 116 -9.73 -18.85 8.70
N PHE A 117 -10.32 -17.73 9.11
CA PHE A 117 -11.62 -17.30 8.61
C PHE A 117 -11.61 -17.13 7.08
N MET A 118 -10.64 -16.41 6.54
CA MET A 118 -10.53 -16.20 5.09
C MET A 118 -10.40 -17.52 4.32
N LYS A 119 -9.60 -18.47 4.83
CA LYS A 119 -9.51 -19.82 4.27
C LYS A 119 -10.82 -20.55 4.31
N SER A 120 -11.58 -20.44 5.40
CA SER A 120 -12.87 -21.14 5.57
C SER A 120 -13.94 -20.72 4.55
N ILE A 121 -13.84 -19.51 4.02
CA ILE A 121 -14.74 -18.99 2.97
C ILE A 121 -14.16 -19.16 1.55
N GLY A 122 -13.10 -19.96 1.39
CA GLY A 122 -12.56 -20.34 0.08
C GLY A 122 -11.51 -19.39 -0.50
N VAL A 123 -10.95 -18.49 0.29
CA VAL A 123 -9.89 -17.57 -0.16
C VAL A 123 -8.54 -18.28 -0.16
N ASN A 124 -7.80 -18.17 -1.25
CA ASN A 124 -6.41 -18.60 -1.30
C ASN A 124 -5.55 -17.59 -0.55
N ILE A 125 -4.65 -18.07 0.31
CA ILE A 125 -3.79 -17.24 1.16
C ILE A 125 -2.33 -17.57 0.93
N ALA A 126 -1.53 -16.52 0.84
CA ALA A 126 -0.07 -16.59 0.90
C ALA A 126 0.47 -15.60 1.93
N PHE A 127 1.65 -15.89 2.47
CA PHE A 127 2.36 -15.00 3.36
C PHE A 127 3.60 -14.44 2.66
N VAL A 128 3.86 -13.15 2.89
CA VAL A 128 5.00 -12.44 2.30
C VAL A 128 5.79 -11.70 3.38
N ALA A 129 7.05 -11.47 3.12
CA ALA A 129 7.86 -10.62 3.98
C ALA A 129 7.35 -9.17 3.94
N PRO A 130 7.37 -8.43 5.06
CA PRO A 130 7.18 -6.98 5.03
C PRO A 130 8.19 -6.30 4.12
N GLY A 131 7.77 -5.17 3.51
CA GLY A 131 8.63 -4.37 2.63
C GLY A 131 8.33 -4.49 1.14
N SER A 132 7.32 -5.28 0.75
CA SER A 132 6.79 -5.27 -0.63
C SER A 132 6.15 -3.92 -1.01
N THR A 133 5.69 -3.17 -0.03
CA THR A 133 5.31 -1.76 -0.11
C THR A 133 5.96 -0.98 1.02
N THR A 134 6.28 0.28 0.75
CA THR A 134 6.72 1.26 1.75
C THR A 134 5.97 2.56 1.55
N ALA A 135 5.69 3.28 2.63
CA ALA A 135 4.84 4.44 2.59
C ALA A 135 5.34 5.58 3.48
N GLN A 136 4.88 6.79 3.19
CA GLN A 136 5.12 7.98 4.00
C GLN A 136 3.80 8.73 4.16
N ALA A 137 3.59 9.25 5.35
CA ALA A 137 2.38 9.98 5.68
C ALA A 137 2.69 11.28 6.42
N LEU A 138 1.90 12.29 6.11
CA LEU A 138 1.81 13.55 6.82
C LEU A 138 0.37 13.75 7.26
N ARG A 139 0.15 14.04 8.56
CA ARG A 139 -1.18 14.31 9.10
C ARG A 139 -1.17 15.59 9.92
N ARG A 140 -2.18 16.44 9.74
CA ARG A 140 -2.39 17.61 10.59
C ARG A 140 -3.08 17.22 11.89
N LEU A 141 -2.55 17.70 13.00
CA LEU A 141 -3.10 17.50 14.33
C LEU A 141 -4.09 18.63 14.70
N GLY A 142 -4.93 18.38 15.71
CA GLY A 142 -5.95 19.33 16.14
C GLY A 142 -5.42 20.69 16.64
N ASN A 143 -4.16 20.72 17.08
CA ASN A 143 -3.47 21.96 17.48
C ASN A 143 -2.85 22.74 16.31
N GLY A 144 -3.02 22.24 15.08
CA GLY A 144 -2.51 22.86 13.86
C GLY A 144 -1.10 22.46 13.44
N THR A 145 -0.38 21.70 14.27
CA THR A 145 0.92 21.12 13.90
C THR A 145 0.77 19.91 12.99
N PHE A 146 1.88 19.41 12.48
CA PHE A 146 1.89 18.22 11.63
C PHE A 146 2.60 17.05 12.32
N GLU A 147 2.07 15.85 12.13
CA GLU A 147 2.71 14.58 12.38
C GLU A 147 3.25 14.06 11.04
N ALA A 148 4.51 13.68 10.99
CA ALA A 148 5.12 13.05 9.81
C ALA A 148 5.66 11.68 10.18
N ALA A 149 5.36 10.67 9.38
CA ALA A 149 5.75 9.29 9.64
C ALA A 149 6.39 8.64 8.41
N GLY A 150 7.52 7.95 8.64
CA GLY A 150 8.16 7.05 7.70
C GLY A 150 7.80 5.61 7.99
N ASP A 151 7.83 4.76 6.97
CA ASP A 151 7.51 3.35 7.08
C ASP A 151 8.62 2.58 7.81
N PRO A 152 8.31 1.81 8.87
CA PRO A 152 9.31 0.99 9.57
C PRO A 152 9.91 -0.11 8.68
N ARG A 153 9.25 -0.47 7.57
CA ARG A 153 9.76 -1.44 6.59
C ARG A 153 10.93 -0.91 5.78
N GLN A 154 11.07 0.40 5.73
CA GLN A 154 12.17 1.09 5.04
C GLN A 154 13.17 1.59 6.07
N LEU A 155 14.31 0.89 6.19
CA LEU A 155 15.38 1.27 7.12
C LEU A 155 15.82 2.71 6.88
N ASN A 156 16.03 3.44 7.97
CA ASN A 156 16.40 4.85 7.96
C ASN A 156 15.37 5.80 7.31
N SER A 157 14.11 5.35 7.13
CA SER A 157 13.02 6.23 6.76
C SER A 157 12.52 6.99 7.99
N ALA A 158 12.37 8.28 7.84
CA ALA A 158 11.79 9.13 8.88
C ALA A 158 10.90 10.21 8.25
N GLY A 159 9.87 10.62 9.00
CA GLY A 159 9.10 11.81 8.70
C GLY A 159 9.63 13.00 9.51
N TYR A 160 9.62 14.18 8.93
CA TYR A 160 9.95 15.41 9.61
C TYR A 160 8.90 16.47 9.30
N ALA A 161 8.40 17.12 10.34
CA ALA A 161 7.44 18.23 10.23
C ALA A 161 7.84 19.36 11.18
N ILE A 162 7.67 20.59 10.74
CA ILE A 162 7.91 21.83 11.50
C ILE A 162 6.57 22.54 11.73
#